data_e1bf01d4b284913684f0e5fe22614b5c
#
_entry.id   e1bf01d4b284913684f0e5fe22614b5c
#
_cell.length_a   1.000
_cell.length_b   1.000
_cell.length_c   1.000
_cell.angle_alpha   90.00
_cell.angle_beta   90.00
_cell.angle_gamma   90.00
#
_symmetry.space_group_name_H-M   'P 1'
#
loop_
_entity.id
_entity.type
_entity.pdbx_description
1 polymer ?
#
loop_
_entity_poly.entity_id
_entity_poly.type
_entity_poly.pdbx_seq_one_letter_code
_entity_poly.pdbx_strand_id
1 'polypeptide(L)'
;MIVMPSNNTGFEAGLLAGKYPGRIAHLHSVEAMREPKPGVPWALDNGVFGAWQAGKEWNEEPLYRYLDSYAAWGPMWVVVPDWVGDRDETLRRWERHAPALQAFGVNLAFAAQDGMNPSDVPSEASVVFMGGTTSWKWRNLRLFAEAFPRLHVGRVNTRRLLEQAEAAGAESCDGTGWVRDPKRTEELENYLEKNREEQSCMAF
;
A
#
# COMPACT_ATOMS: atom_id res chain seq x y z
N MET A 1 7.20 0.91 -11.15
CA MET A 1 6.26 0.83 -10.00
C MET A 1 6.88 -0.01 -8.88
N ILE A 2 6.65 0.32 -7.60
CA ILE A 2 7.09 -0.46 -6.43
C ILE A 2 6.04 -1.52 -6.10
N VAL A 3 6.44 -2.78 -5.89
CA VAL A 3 5.54 -3.84 -5.44
C VAL A 3 5.80 -4.14 -3.97
N MET A 4 4.73 -4.17 -3.17
CA MET A 4 4.77 -4.39 -1.73
C MET A 4 4.10 -5.72 -1.37
N PRO A 5 4.84 -6.84 -1.28
CA PRO A 5 4.29 -8.04 -0.66
C PRO A 5 3.76 -7.70 0.74
N SER A 6 2.55 -8.14 1.04
CA SER A 6 1.87 -7.85 2.32
C SER A 6 1.61 -9.13 3.11
N ASN A 7 1.49 -8.99 4.43
CA ASN A 7 1.16 -10.06 5.37
C ASN A 7 2.10 -11.27 5.34
N ASN A 8 3.35 -11.13 4.89
CA ASN A 8 4.24 -12.27 4.78
C ASN A 8 5.64 -12.05 5.29
N THR A 9 6.30 -13.12 5.36
CA THR A 9 7.62 -13.34 5.90
C THR A 9 8.57 -12.29 5.33
N GLY A 10 9.06 -11.44 6.20
CA GLY A 10 10.04 -10.43 5.84
C GLY A 10 11.32 -10.99 5.21
N PHE A 11 11.48 -12.34 5.19
CA PHE A 11 12.61 -12.99 4.56
C PHE A 11 12.53 -12.92 3.03
N GLU A 12 11.42 -13.39 2.43
CA GLU A 12 11.24 -13.38 0.97
C GLU A 12 11.16 -11.95 0.42
N ALA A 13 10.45 -11.06 1.12
CA ALA A 13 10.43 -9.65 0.76
C ALA A 13 11.83 -9.02 0.82
N GLY A 14 12.65 -9.39 1.81
CA GLY A 14 14.04 -8.96 1.93
C GLY A 14 14.92 -9.47 0.79
N LEU A 15 14.80 -10.74 0.39
CA LEU A 15 15.52 -11.31 -0.75
C LEU A 15 15.17 -10.58 -2.05
N LEU A 16 13.89 -10.36 -2.30
CA LEU A 16 13.41 -9.64 -3.48
C LEU A 16 13.87 -8.17 -3.46
N ALA A 17 13.84 -7.50 -2.31
CA ALA A 17 14.32 -6.13 -2.18
C ALA A 17 15.83 -6.01 -2.46
N GLY A 18 16.63 -7.00 -2.04
CA GLY A 18 18.06 -7.09 -2.36
C GLY A 18 18.33 -7.34 -3.83
N LYS A 19 17.53 -8.20 -4.49
CA LYS A 19 17.64 -8.52 -5.92
C LYS A 19 17.13 -7.37 -6.82
N TYR A 20 16.09 -6.65 -6.37
CA TYR A 20 15.42 -5.59 -7.14
C TYR A 20 15.32 -4.29 -6.32
N PRO A 21 16.47 -3.62 -6.03
CA PRO A 21 16.49 -2.42 -5.21
C PRO A 21 15.62 -1.30 -5.81
N GLY A 22 14.84 -0.63 -4.97
CA GLY A 22 13.90 0.41 -5.38
C GLY A 22 12.61 -0.07 -6.06
N ARG A 23 12.47 -1.38 -6.29
CA ARG A 23 11.27 -1.98 -6.92
C ARG A 23 10.43 -2.79 -5.94
N ILE A 24 10.98 -3.16 -4.80
CA ILE A 24 10.31 -3.91 -3.74
C ILE A 24 10.35 -3.12 -2.44
N ALA A 25 9.21 -3.07 -1.77
CA ALA A 25 9.06 -2.64 -0.38
C ALA A 25 8.17 -3.65 0.35
N HIS A 26 7.95 -3.47 1.64
CA HIS A 26 7.08 -4.36 2.42
C HIS A 26 5.89 -3.59 2.98
N LEU A 27 4.67 -4.05 2.74
CA LEU A 27 3.49 -3.55 3.43
C LEU A 27 3.26 -4.35 4.71
N HIS A 28 3.55 -3.72 5.84
CA HIS A 28 3.28 -4.30 7.16
C HIS A 28 1.81 -4.16 7.52
N SER A 29 1.27 -5.14 8.22
CA SER A 29 -0.03 -5.07 8.85
C SER A 29 0.13 -5.02 10.37
N VAL A 30 -0.65 -4.18 11.02
CA VAL A 30 -0.68 -4.06 12.48
C VAL A 30 -1.07 -5.37 13.17
N GLU A 31 -1.82 -6.24 12.52
CA GLU A 31 -2.22 -7.54 13.07
C GLU A 31 -1.04 -8.48 13.28
N ALA A 32 -0.04 -8.40 12.43
CA ALA A 32 1.11 -9.29 12.48
C ALA A 32 2.19 -8.82 13.48
N MET A 33 2.19 -7.55 13.89
CA MET A 33 3.15 -6.92 14.82
C MET A 33 4.61 -7.29 14.55
N ARG A 34 4.98 -7.43 13.29
CA ARG A 34 6.35 -7.81 12.88
C ARG A 34 7.23 -6.59 12.75
N GLU A 35 8.44 -6.71 13.24
CA GLU A 35 9.49 -5.69 13.08
C GLU A 35 9.83 -5.47 11.61
N PRO A 36 9.95 -4.20 11.15
CA PRO A 36 10.46 -3.88 9.83
C PRO A 36 11.89 -4.41 9.65
N LYS A 37 12.25 -4.83 8.44
CA LYS A 37 13.60 -5.35 8.17
C LYS A 37 14.54 -4.22 7.79
N PRO A 38 15.75 -4.15 8.42
CA PRO A 38 16.76 -3.18 8.04
C PRO A 38 17.05 -3.21 6.54
N GLY A 39 17.08 -2.05 5.91
CA GLY A 39 17.37 -1.91 4.48
C GLY A 39 16.24 -2.27 3.52
N VAL A 40 15.08 -2.71 4.01
CA VAL A 40 13.88 -2.92 3.20
C VAL A 40 12.93 -1.74 3.40
N PRO A 41 12.61 -0.94 2.37
CA PRO A 41 11.59 0.08 2.48
C PRO A 41 10.26 -0.54 2.89
N TRP A 42 9.48 0.17 3.70
CA TRP A 42 8.23 -0.38 4.22
C TRP A 42 7.16 0.69 4.40
N ALA A 43 5.91 0.24 4.41
CA ALA A 43 4.73 1.04 4.72
C ALA A 43 3.84 0.28 5.71
N LEU A 44 2.89 0.97 6.33
CA LEU A 44 2.01 0.39 7.34
C LEU A 44 0.54 0.48 6.92
N ASP A 45 -0.11 -0.69 6.86
CA ASP A 45 -1.57 -0.82 6.73
C ASP A 45 -2.22 -0.71 8.12
N ASN A 46 -3.35 -0.03 8.20
CA ASN A 46 -4.11 0.22 9.44
C ASN A 46 -4.85 -1.01 10.01
N GLY A 47 -4.97 -2.11 9.25
CA GLY A 47 -5.66 -3.34 9.66
C GLY A 47 -7.19 -3.31 9.56
N VAL A 48 -7.80 -2.19 9.15
CA VAL A 48 -9.27 -2.06 9.04
C VAL A 48 -9.87 -3.11 8.10
N PHE A 49 -9.25 -3.33 6.95
CA PHE A 49 -9.75 -4.32 5.97
C PHE A 49 -9.76 -5.74 6.55
N GLY A 50 -8.73 -6.14 7.28
CA GLY A 50 -8.65 -7.45 7.93
C GLY A 50 -9.74 -7.63 8.99
N ALA A 51 -9.95 -6.62 9.84
CA ALA A 51 -11.00 -6.64 10.84
C ALA A 51 -12.40 -6.72 10.20
N TRP A 52 -12.67 -5.90 9.18
CA TRP A 52 -13.92 -5.90 8.42
C TRP A 52 -14.19 -7.27 7.78
N GLN A 53 -13.19 -7.87 7.13
CA GLN A 53 -13.31 -9.18 6.49
C GLN A 53 -13.57 -10.30 7.50
N ALA A 54 -13.04 -10.18 8.70
CA ALA A 54 -13.26 -11.12 9.80
C ALA A 54 -14.59 -10.88 10.56
N GLY A 55 -15.38 -9.85 10.19
CA GLY A 55 -16.59 -9.46 10.91
C GLY A 55 -16.32 -8.98 12.35
N LYS A 56 -15.13 -8.43 12.60
CA LYS A 56 -14.69 -7.94 13.91
C LYS A 56 -14.71 -6.43 13.96
N GLU A 57 -14.94 -5.88 15.15
CA GLU A 57 -14.70 -4.47 15.40
C GLU A 57 -13.21 -4.15 15.28
N TRP A 58 -12.89 -3.05 14.58
CA TRP A 58 -11.52 -2.60 14.45
C TRP A 58 -11.05 -1.91 15.73
N ASN A 59 -9.85 -2.26 16.19
CA ASN A 59 -9.19 -1.68 17.35
C ASN A 59 -8.00 -0.82 16.90
N GLU A 60 -7.93 0.42 17.38
CA GLU A 60 -6.87 1.36 17.04
C GLU A 60 -5.55 1.09 17.79
N GLU A 61 -5.60 0.47 18.98
CA GLU A 61 -4.44 0.26 19.83
C GLU A 61 -3.24 -0.42 19.12
N PRO A 62 -3.41 -1.48 18.32
CA PRO A 62 -2.30 -2.10 17.60
C PRO A 62 -1.59 -1.14 16.64
N LEU A 63 -2.32 -0.21 15.99
CA LEU A 63 -1.74 0.78 15.08
C LEU A 63 -0.82 1.74 15.82
N TYR A 64 -1.32 2.34 16.89
CA TYR A 64 -0.53 3.29 17.68
C TYR A 64 0.65 2.62 18.37
N ARG A 65 0.48 1.44 18.95
CA ARG A 65 1.57 0.66 19.55
C ARG A 65 2.66 0.29 18.53
N TYR A 66 2.29 -0.02 17.29
CA TYR A 66 3.25 -0.29 16.23
C TYR A 66 4.06 0.97 15.89
N LEU A 67 3.39 2.12 15.80
CA LEU A 67 4.05 3.40 15.53
C LEU A 67 4.95 3.85 16.68
N ASP A 68 4.53 3.67 17.93
CA ASP A 68 5.39 3.93 19.11
C ASP A 68 6.71 3.15 19.03
N SER A 69 6.67 1.93 18.50
CA SER A 69 7.85 1.07 18.39
C SER A 69 8.71 1.39 17.17
N TYR A 70 8.11 1.75 16.02
CA TYR A 70 8.81 1.72 14.73
C TYR A 70 8.66 2.97 13.87
N ALA A 71 7.92 4.01 14.26
CA ALA A 71 7.79 5.22 13.45
C ALA A 71 9.15 5.88 13.14
N ALA A 72 10.08 5.87 14.10
CA ALA A 72 11.43 6.39 13.94
C ALA A 72 12.27 5.63 12.88
N TRP A 73 11.83 4.44 12.43
CA TRP A 73 12.46 3.69 11.35
C TRP A 73 12.04 4.16 9.95
N GLY A 74 11.22 5.22 9.87
CA GLY A 74 10.89 5.91 8.64
C GLY A 74 10.03 5.10 7.67
N PRO A 75 8.77 4.79 7.99
CA PRO A 75 7.85 4.21 7.01
C PRO A 75 7.69 5.14 5.81
N MET A 76 7.55 4.59 4.62
CA MET A 76 7.25 5.35 3.41
C MET A 76 5.94 6.14 3.57
N TRP A 77 4.98 5.53 4.22
CA TRP A 77 3.67 6.09 4.63
C TRP A 77 2.92 5.13 5.55
N VAL A 78 1.90 5.68 6.21
CA VAL A 78 0.97 4.95 7.09
C VAL A 78 -0.45 5.20 6.60
N VAL A 79 -1.25 4.16 6.42
CA VAL A 79 -2.68 4.31 6.05
C VAL A 79 -3.45 4.83 7.25
N VAL A 80 -4.08 5.98 7.12
CA VAL A 80 -5.02 6.50 8.13
C VAL A 80 -6.24 5.58 8.17
N PRO A 81 -6.78 5.23 9.36
CA PRO A 81 -7.95 4.39 9.47
C PRO A 81 -9.10 4.83 8.57
N ASP A 82 -9.62 3.91 7.78
CA ASP A 82 -10.71 4.10 6.83
C ASP A 82 -11.96 3.28 7.23
N TRP A 83 -13.00 3.30 6.39
CA TRP A 83 -14.12 2.38 6.48
C TRP A 83 -14.42 1.80 5.11
N VAL A 84 -14.35 0.46 5.02
CA VAL A 84 -14.46 -0.25 3.75
C VAL A 84 -15.78 0.02 3.05
N GLY A 85 -15.71 0.63 1.86
CA GLY A 85 -16.88 0.93 1.03
C GLY A 85 -17.75 2.11 1.50
N ASP A 86 -17.32 2.88 2.50
CA ASP A 86 -18.05 4.04 3.01
C ASP A 86 -17.19 5.30 2.97
N ARG A 87 -17.56 6.19 2.06
CA ARG A 87 -16.90 7.49 1.86
C ARG A 87 -16.97 8.37 3.10
N ASP A 88 -18.16 8.56 3.64
CA ASP A 88 -18.41 9.57 4.68
C ASP A 88 -17.79 9.14 6.02
N GLU A 89 -17.87 7.86 6.35
CA GLU A 89 -17.18 7.34 7.53
C GLU A 89 -15.65 7.39 7.37
N THR A 90 -15.12 7.13 6.17
CA THR A 90 -13.68 7.26 5.92
C THR A 90 -13.20 8.71 6.11
N LEU A 91 -13.97 9.70 5.65
CA LEU A 91 -13.63 11.12 5.87
C LEU A 91 -13.67 11.48 7.36
N ARG A 92 -14.70 11.05 8.11
CA ARG A 92 -14.77 11.26 9.57
C ARG A 92 -13.59 10.62 10.30
N ARG A 93 -13.16 9.45 9.89
CA ARG A 93 -11.99 8.77 10.47
C ARG A 93 -10.68 9.48 10.14
N TRP A 94 -10.55 10.02 8.94
CA TRP A 94 -9.42 10.88 8.61
C TRP A 94 -9.32 12.07 9.55
N GLU A 95 -10.38 12.84 9.71
CA GLU A 95 -10.43 13.98 10.62
C GLU A 95 -10.07 13.60 12.07
N ARG A 96 -10.51 12.43 12.51
CA ARG A 96 -10.26 11.92 13.86
C ARG A 96 -8.82 11.46 14.08
N HIS A 97 -8.23 10.72 13.12
CA HIS A 97 -6.96 10.01 13.34
C HIS A 97 -5.75 10.70 12.70
N ALA A 98 -5.90 11.46 11.62
CA ALA A 98 -4.77 12.06 10.93
C ALA A 98 -3.93 12.99 11.81
N PRO A 99 -4.50 13.87 12.66
CA PRO A 99 -3.70 14.74 13.53
C PRO A 99 -2.82 13.94 14.52
N ALA A 100 -3.35 12.88 15.10
CA ALA A 100 -2.60 12.03 16.02
C ALA A 100 -1.50 11.24 15.31
N LEU A 101 -1.74 10.75 14.09
CA LEU A 101 -0.74 10.04 13.29
C LEU A 101 0.35 10.99 12.77
N GLN A 102 0.02 12.23 12.42
CA GLN A 102 1.01 13.25 12.04
C GLN A 102 2.01 13.54 13.16
N ALA A 103 1.61 13.43 14.42
CA ALA A 103 2.49 13.64 15.58
C ALA A 103 3.67 12.65 15.63
N PHE A 104 3.57 11.49 14.95
CA PHE A 104 4.69 10.55 14.77
C PHE A 104 5.69 10.98 13.70
N GLY A 105 5.45 12.08 12.97
CA GLY A 105 6.33 12.55 11.91
C GLY A 105 6.32 11.68 10.64
N VAL A 106 5.26 10.91 10.42
CA VAL A 106 5.13 9.98 9.28
C VAL A 106 4.29 10.60 8.16
N ASN A 107 4.53 10.16 6.93
CA ASN A 107 3.65 10.48 5.80
C ASN A 107 2.33 9.72 5.92
N LEU A 108 1.22 10.38 5.62
CA LEU A 108 -0.12 9.79 5.70
C LEU A 108 -0.64 9.37 4.33
N ALA A 109 -1.21 8.17 4.27
CA ALA A 109 -1.93 7.69 3.10
C ALA A 109 -3.44 7.73 3.36
N PHE A 110 -4.19 8.37 2.46
CA PHE A 110 -5.65 8.39 2.47
C PHE A 110 -6.22 7.23 1.67
N ALA A 111 -7.03 6.38 2.29
CA ALA A 111 -7.68 5.27 1.61
C ALA A 111 -8.96 5.73 0.90
N ALA A 112 -8.89 5.88 -0.42
CA ALA A 112 -10.06 6.21 -1.23
C ALA A 112 -11.02 5.02 -1.33
N GLN A 113 -12.31 5.28 -1.12
CA GLN A 113 -13.38 4.29 -1.03
C GLN A 113 -14.47 4.54 -2.08
N ASP A 114 -15.40 3.58 -2.22
CA ASP A 114 -16.52 3.65 -3.16
C ASP A 114 -17.27 4.98 -3.04
N GLY A 115 -17.62 5.56 -4.19
CA GLY A 115 -18.33 6.83 -4.28
C GLY A 115 -17.44 8.07 -4.20
N MET A 116 -16.15 7.94 -3.88
CA MET A 116 -15.21 9.07 -3.87
C MET A 116 -14.76 9.48 -5.25
N ASN A 117 -14.35 10.73 -5.34
CA ASN A 117 -13.65 11.33 -6.47
C ASN A 117 -12.40 12.09 -5.97
N PRO A 118 -11.50 12.55 -6.83
CA PRO A 118 -10.26 13.21 -6.41
C PRO A 118 -10.43 14.42 -5.48
N SER A 119 -11.54 15.15 -5.54
CA SER A 119 -11.78 16.30 -4.65
C SER A 119 -12.16 15.92 -3.22
N ASP A 120 -12.43 14.65 -2.96
CA ASP A 120 -12.68 14.14 -1.60
C ASP A 120 -11.39 13.84 -0.82
N VAL A 121 -10.25 13.78 -1.52
CA VAL A 121 -8.97 13.48 -0.89
C VAL A 121 -8.47 14.69 -0.11
N PRO A 122 -8.20 14.55 1.20
CA PRO A 122 -7.63 15.64 1.99
C PRO A 122 -6.28 16.12 1.45
N SER A 123 -6.06 17.43 1.47
CA SER A 123 -4.83 18.06 0.96
C SER A 123 -3.56 17.62 1.71
N GLU A 124 -3.71 17.20 2.96
CA GLU A 124 -2.63 16.71 3.82
C GLU A 124 -2.21 15.28 3.52
N ALA A 125 -2.97 14.56 2.68
CA ALA A 125 -2.61 13.20 2.27
C ALA A 125 -1.36 13.22 1.39
N SER A 126 -0.31 12.57 1.85
CA SER A 126 0.95 12.41 1.09
C SER A 126 0.85 11.35 0.00
N VAL A 127 -0.05 10.37 0.17
CA VAL A 127 -0.28 9.25 -0.75
C VAL A 127 -1.78 8.96 -0.80
N VAL A 128 -2.30 8.64 -1.97
CA VAL A 128 -3.65 8.10 -2.12
C VAL A 128 -3.57 6.59 -2.25
N PHE A 129 -4.23 5.88 -1.34
CA PHE A 129 -4.37 4.43 -1.36
C PHE A 129 -5.70 4.05 -2.01
N MET A 130 -5.67 3.43 -3.17
CA MET A 130 -6.87 2.94 -3.85
C MET A 130 -7.43 1.69 -3.16
N GLY A 131 -8.35 1.93 -2.22
CA GLY A 131 -9.09 0.93 -1.46
C GLY A 131 -10.39 0.48 -2.17
N GLY A 132 -11.51 0.52 -1.47
CA GLY A 132 -12.86 0.28 -1.99
C GLY A 132 -13.09 -1.10 -2.60
N THR A 133 -14.24 -1.27 -3.25
CA THR A 133 -14.54 -2.51 -3.98
C THR A 133 -13.66 -2.67 -5.22
N THR A 134 -13.42 -3.91 -5.62
CA THR A 134 -12.60 -4.21 -6.81
C THR A 134 -13.12 -3.50 -8.05
N SER A 135 -14.44 -3.51 -8.28
CA SER A 135 -15.06 -2.90 -9.46
C SER A 135 -14.93 -1.38 -9.47
N TRP A 136 -15.14 -0.72 -8.33
CA TRP A 136 -15.00 0.72 -8.21
C TRP A 136 -13.55 1.14 -8.41
N LYS A 137 -12.62 0.52 -7.70
CA LYS A 137 -11.20 0.80 -7.77
C LYS A 137 -10.66 0.80 -9.21
N TRP A 138 -10.86 -0.28 -9.94
CA TRP A 138 -10.33 -0.41 -11.29
C TRP A 138 -11.00 0.53 -12.31
N ARG A 139 -12.26 0.91 -12.10
CA ARG A 139 -12.95 1.93 -12.95
C ARG A 139 -12.40 3.33 -12.72
N ASN A 140 -12.02 3.65 -11.49
CA ASN A 140 -11.60 5.00 -11.10
C ASN A 140 -10.07 5.18 -11.05
N LEU A 141 -9.29 4.11 -11.18
CA LEU A 141 -7.84 4.12 -11.02
C LEU A 141 -7.16 5.21 -11.85
N ARG A 142 -7.50 5.32 -13.13
CA ARG A 142 -6.91 6.32 -14.03
C ARG A 142 -7.25 7.75 -13.60
N LEU A 143 -8.48 8.00 -13.21
CA LEU A 143 -8.92 9.31 -12.73
C LEU A 143 -8.10 9.78 -11.52
N PHE A 144 -7.84 8.88 -10.57
CA PHE A 144 -7.03 9.19 -9.40
C PHE A 144 -5.54 9.29 -9.75
N ALA A 145 -5.02 8.46 -10.67
CA ALA A 145 -3.62 8.52 -11.10
C ALA A 145 -3.28 9.83 -11.85
N GLU A 146 -4.23 10.38 -12.61
CA GLU A 146 -4.08 11.68 -13.26
C GLU A 146 -4.10 12.84 -12.26
N ALA A 147 -4.79 12.69 -11.11
CA ALA A 147 -4.91 13.72 -10.08
C ALA A 147 -3.79 13.69 -9.03
N PHE A 148 -3.19 12.53 -8.77
CA PHE A 148 -2.23 12.36 -7.68
C PHE A 148 -0.94 11.68 -8.14
N PRO A 149 0.23 12.30 -7.93
CA PRO A 149 1.52 11.73 -8.35
C PRO A 149 1.94 10.53 -7.50
N ARG A 150 1.40 10.40 -6.29
CA ARG A 150 1.70 9.32 -5.36
C ARG A 150 0.46 8.48 -5.11
N LEU A 151 0.26 7.47 -5.96
CA LEU A 151 -0.87 6.57 -5.90
C LEU A 151 -0.43 5.14 -5.58
N HIS A 152 -1.03 4.55 -4.55
CA HIS A 152 -0.87 3.14 -4.19
C HIS A 152 -2.13 2.35 -4.54
N VAL A 153 -1.99 1.14 -5.11
CA VAL A 153 -3.12 0.29 -5.49
C VAL A 153 -3.16 -0.96 -4.63
N GLY A 154 -4.17 -1.06 -3.77
CA GLY A 154 -4.35 -2.21 -2.88
C GLY A 154 -4.78 -3.50 -3.59
N ARG A 155 -4.35 -4.66 -3.06
CA ARG A 155 -4.81 -6.01 -3.46
C ARG A 155 -4.54 -6.38 -4.91
N VAL A 156 -3.35 -6.11 -5.39
CA VAL A 156 -2.86 -6.47 -6.73
C VAL A 156 -2.14 -7.82 -6.66
N ASN A 157 -2.84 -8.90 -7.01
CA ASN A 157 -2.37 -10.28 -6.80
C ASN A 157 -2.10 -11.07 -8.09
N THR A 158 -2.10 -10.42 -9.25
CA THR A 158 -1.81 -11.06 -10.54
C THR A 158 -0.97 -10.16 -11.42
N ARG A 159 -0.16 -10.76 -12.30
CA ARG A 159 0.66 -10.04 -13.27
C ARG A 159 -0.18 -9.06 -14.11
N ARG A 160 -1.34 -9.49 -14.61
CA ARG A 160 -2.25 -8.62 -15.38
C ARG A 160 -2.67 -7.36 -14.61
N LEU A 161 -2.97 -7.49 -13.33
CA LEU A 161 -3.34 -6.35 -12.49
C LEU A 161 -2.14 -5.46 -12.16
N LEU A 162 -0.93 -6.04 -12.04
CA LEU A 162 0.32 -5.30 -11.93
C LEU A 162 0.55 -4.39 -13.14
N GLU A 163 0.51 -4.99 -14.33
CA GLU A 163 0.67 -4.27 -15.61
C GLU A 163 -0.42 -3.20 -15.79
N GLN A 164 -1.65 -3.47 -15.37
CA GLN A 164 -2.75 -2.50 -15.40
C GLN A 164 -2.53 -1.32 -14.43
N ALA A 165 -2.04 -1.58 -13.22
CA ALA A 165 -1.73 -0.54 -12.24
C ALA A 165 -0.57 0.36 -12.72
N GLU A 166 0.48 -0.26 -13.26
CA GLU A 166 1.63 0.47 -13.81
C GLU A 166 1.25 1.32 -15.02
N ALA A 167 0.47 0.77 -15.95
CA ALA A 167 -0.03 1.51 -17.12
C ALA A 167 -0.97 2.67 -16.76
N ALA A 168 -1.63 2.61 -15.61
CA ALA A 168 -2.42 3.71 -15.09
C ALA A 168 -1.58 4.79 -14.39
N GLY A 169 -0.29 4.57 -14.14
CA GLY A 169 0.61 5.52 -13.48
C GLY A 169 0.73 5.35 -11.96
N ALA A 170 0.35 4.19 -11.42
CA ALA A 170 0.51 3.94 -9.98
C ALA A 170 1.99 3.95 -9.56
N GLU A 171 2.32 4.64 -8.45
CA GLU A 171 3.66 4.62 -7.84
C GLU A 171 3.96 3.25 -7.23
N SER A 172 2.98 2.65 -6.58
CA SER A 172 3.15 1.38 -5.87
C SER A 172 1.86 0.56 -5.81
N CYS A 173 2.00 -0.72 -5.48
CA CYS A 173 0.88 -1.60 -5.22
C CYS A 173 1.22 -2.65 -4.17
N ASP A 174 0.20 -3.24 -3.52
CA ASP A 174 0.38 -4.37 -2.61
C ASP A 174 -0.34 -5.63 -3.08
N GLY A 175 0.11 -6.75 -2.53
CA GLY A 175 -0.57 -8.03 -2.72
C GLY A 175 -0.06 -9.10 -1.77
N THR A 176 -0.99 -9.90 -1.20
CA THR A 176 -0.67 -10.98 -0.26
C THR A 176 -0.20 -12.26 -0.96
N GLY A 177 -0.43 -12.38 -2.26
CA GLY A 177 -0.16 -13.60 -3.02
C GLY A 177 1.30 -13.77 -3.47
N TRP A 178 2.04 -12.68 -3.61
CA TRP A 178 3.33 -12.65 -4.30
C TRP A 178 4.41 -13.57 -3.73
N VAL A 179 4.44 -13.74 -2.42
CA VAL A 179 5.46 -14.55 -1.74
C VAL A 179 4.90 -15.77 -1.00
N ARG A 180 3.62 -16.09 -1.22
CA ARG A 180 2.96 -17.28 -0.64
C ARG A 180 2.91 -18.46 -1.59
N ASP A 181 2.88 -18.17 -2.89
CA ASP A 181 2.79 -19.15 -3.96
C ASP A 181 4.05 -18.99 -4.84
N PRO A 182 4.89 -20.04 -4.96
CA PRO A 182 6.10 -20.00 -5.78
C PRO A 182 5.87 -19.55 -7.23
N LYS A 183 4.74 -19.96 -7.83
CA LYS A 183 4.37 -19.53 -9.17
C LYS A 183 4.13 -18.02 -9.25
N ARG A 184 3.51 -17.42 -8.22
CA ARG A 184 3.30 -15.98 -8.14
C ARG A 184 4.60 -15.23 -7.91
N THR A 185 5.50 -15.81 -7.12
CA THR A 185 6.85 -15.24 -6.95
C THR A 185 7.59 -15.19 -8.27
N GLU A 186 7.56 -16.29 -9.06
CA GLU A 186 8.15 -16.35 -10.39
C GLU A 186 7.51 -15.34 -11.36
N GLU A 187 6.17 -15.22 -11.36
CA GLU A 187 5.46 -14.21 -12.16
C GLU A 187 5.90 -12.78 -11.81
N LEU A 188 6.11 -12.49 -10.51
CA LEU A 188 6.62 -11.20 -10.05
C LEU A 188 8.06 -10.96 -10.49
N GLU A 189 8.93 -11.94 -10.31
CA GLU A 189 10.34 -11.82 -10.74
C GLU A 189 10.45 -11.58 -12.25
N ASN A 190 9.71 -12.33 -13.06
CA ASN A 190 9.65 -12.13 -14.51
C ASN A 190 9.14 -10.73 -14.91
N TYR A 191 8.21 -10.15 -14.15
CA TYR A 191 7.77 -8.77 -14.36
C TYR A 191 8.88 -7.77 -14.00
N LEU A 192 9.57 -7.97 -12.89
CA LEU A 192 10.63 -7.06 -12.43
C LEU A 192 11.86 -7.09 -13.34
N GLU A 193 12.22 -8.27 -13.88
CA GLU A 193 13.34 -8.44 -14.80
C GLU A 193 13.09 -7.77 -16.16
N LYS A 194 11.90 -7.99 -16.75
CA LYS A 194 11.54 -7.34 -18.01
C LYS A 194 11.65 -5.82 -17.93
N ASN A 195 11.13 -5.22 -16.87
CA ASN A 195 11.18 -3.78 -16.69
C ASN A 195 12.60 -3.24 -16.41
N ARG A 196 13.51 -4.07 -15.91
CA ARG A 196 14.93 -3.72 -15.72
C ARG A 196 15.65 -3.63 -17.07
N GLU A 197 15.37 -4.55 -17.98
CA GLU A 197 15.95 -4.55 -19.32
C GLU A 197 15.48 -3.34 -20.14
N GLU A 198 14.18 -3.02 -20.09
CA GLU A 198 13.62 -1.84 -20.77
C GLU A 198 14.23 -0.52 -20.26
N GLN A 199 14.43 -0.37 -18.93
CA GLN A 199 15.10 0.82 -18.37
C GLN A 199 16.58 0.91 -18.78
N SER A 200 17.29 -0.20 -18.87
CA SER A 200 18.68 -0.22 -19.32
C SER A 200 18.82 0.16 -20.80
N CYS A 201 17.85 -0.21 -21.63
CA CYS A 201 17.85 0.15 -23.07
C CYS A 201 17.51 1.63 -23.32
N MET A 202 16.79 2.31 -22.42
CA MET A 202 16.46 3.73 -22.54
C MET A 202 17.54 4.68 -22.01
N ALA A 203 18.55 4.16 -21.32
CA ALA A 203 19.65 4.93 -20.72
C ALA A 203 20.84 5.13 -21.67
N PHE A 204 20.73 4.69 -22.92
CA PHE A 204 21.68 4.88 -24.02
C PHE A 204 21.01 5.66 -25.17
#